data_3d399eab503b1e502b2ae159b0f918f1
#
_entry.id   3d399eab503b1e502b2ae159b0f918f1
#
_cell.length_a   1.000
_cell.length_b   1.000
_cell.length_c   1.000
_cell.angle_alpha   90.00
_cell.angle_beta   90.00
_cell.angle_gamma   90.00
#
_symmetry.space_group_name_H-M   'P 1'
#
loop_
_entity.id
_entity.type
_entity.pdbx_description
1 polymer ?
#
loop_
_entity_poly.entity_id
_entity_poly.type
_entity_poly.pdbx_seq_one_letter_code
_entity_poly.pdbx_strand_id
1 'polypeptide(L)'
;LNVRIGSIDPDIKETTTIDLPDGEQIVLEPVLRSKYRAGLKHFDPCTILMNNDLSAGAPGILEDLHEQYLLPPLHAGWTVRRKSRHFQSYEELAKRFGKLIGIDPWLINPIFAKADAVSLADGTGMDALAAQVDQVLTKTRRKYKEYGINEKPFAVIKSDNGAYGMGVVTVRDVKDLDDLAQRARAKASPEGSPPVRDLII
;
A
#
# COMPACT_ATOMS: atom_id res chain seq x y z
N LEU A 1 -14.67 18.47 24.22
CA LEU A 1 -14.36 18.17 22.83
C LEU A 1 -15.62 17.63 22.17
N ASN A 2 -16.04 18.19 21.05
CA ASN A 2 -17.17 17.67 20.28
C ASN A 2 -16.61 16.90 19.08
N VAL A 3 -16.93 15.60 18.98
CA VAL A 3 -16.48 14.71 17.91
C VAL A 3 -17.70 14.13 17.23
N ARG A 4 -17.75 14.15 15.91
CA ARG A 4 -18.80 13.56 15.09
C ARG A 4 -18.19 12.72 13.97
N ILE A 5 -18.91 11.77 13.44
CA ILE A 5 -18.44 10.88 12.39
C ILE A 5 -19.11 11.26 11.07
N GLY A 6 -18.30 11.74 10.13
CA GLY A 6 -18.70 12.06 8.78
C GLY A 6 -18.46 10.90 7.81
N SER A 7 -19.40 10.62 6.93
CA SER A 7 -19.24 9.68 5.83
C SER A 7 -19.12 10.41 4.49
N ILE A 8 -18.18 9.95 3.67
CA ILE A 8 -18.01 10.38 2.26
C ILE A 8 -18.67 9.40 1.28
N ASP A 9 -19.36 8.39 1.81
CA ASP A 9 -20.10 7.42 0.99
C ASP A 9 -21.28 8.13 0.32
N PRO A 10 -21.38 8.09 -1.02
CA PRO A 10 -22.46 8.76 -1.78
C PRO A 10 -23.87 8.22 -1.47
N ASP A 11 -23.94 7.03 -0.90
CA ASP A 11 -25.21 6.41 -0.52
C ASP A 11 -25.76 6.92 0.81
N ILE A 12 -24.91 7.53 1.64
CA ILE A 12 -25.30 8.16 2.91
C ILE A 12 -25.66 9.62 2.66
N LYS A 13 -26.94 9.88 2.40
CA LYS A 13 -27.48 11.22 2.08
C LYS A 13 -28.06 11.95 3.30
N GLU A 14 -28.35 11.21 4.36
CA GLU A 14 -28.90 11.73 5.62
C GLU A 14 -28.25 11.02 6.82
N THR A 15 -28.47 11.57 8.00
CA THR A 15 -27.95 10.99 9.24
C THR A 15 -28.44 9.55 9.38
N THR A 16 -27.53 8.61 9.48
CA THR A 16 -27.78 7.16 9.55
C THR A 16 -27.19 6.60 10.82
N THR A 17 -27.94 5.78 11.53
CA THR A 17 -27.47 5.07 12.71
C THR A 17 -27.14 3.61 12.34
N ILE A 18 -25.99 3.14 12.77
CA ILE A 18 -25.52 1.77 12.59
C ILE A 18 -25.42 1.11 13.97
N ASP A 19 -26.10 -0.01 14.14
CA ASP A 19 -25.98 -0.83 15.34
C ASP A 19 -24.70 -1.69 15.27
N LEU A 20 -23.93 -1.68 16.35
CA LEU A 20 -22.74 -2.51 16.49
C LEU A 20 -23.08 -3.85 17.17
N PRO A 21 -22.26 -4.90 16.96
CA PRO A 21 -22.49 -6.23 17.53
C PRO A 21 -22.53 -6.27 19.07
N ASP A 22 -21.92 -5.30 19.73
CA ASP A 22 -21.90 -5.13 21.19
C ASP A 22 -23.11 -4.35 21.74
N GLY A 23 -24.02 -3.91 20.84
CA GLY A 23 -25.21 -3.13 21.18
C GLY A 23 -24.98 -1.62 21.24
N GLU A 24 -23.77 -1.14 20.97
CA GLU A 24 -23.51 0.29 20.79
C GLU A 24 -24.01 0.77 19.43
N GLN A 25 -24.18 2.08 19.30
CA GLN A 25 -24.64 2.71 18.05
C GLN A 25 -23.63 3.74 17.55
N ILE A 26 -23.41 3.73 16.25
CA ILE A 26 -22.62 4.76 15.56
C ILE A 26 -23.57 5.60 14.71
N VAL A 27 -23.46 6.91 14.86
CA VAL A 27 -24.20 7.89 14.04
C VAL A 27 -23.27 8.40 12.96
N LEU A 28 -23.63 8.15 11.70
CA LEU A 28 -22.95 8.65 10.52
C LEU A 28 -23.73 9.82 9.93
N GLU A 29 -23.02 10.88 9.56
CA GLU A 29 -23.59 12.04 8.91
C GLU A 29 -22.91 12.28 7.55
N PRO A 30 -23.66 12.67 6.48
CA PRO A 30 -23.03 12.97 5.21
C PRO A 30 -22.10 14.17 5.33
N VAL A 31 -20.90 14.06 4.77
CA VAL A 31 -19.99 15.20 4.68
C VAL A 31 -20.50 16.18 3.65
N LEU A 32 -20.61 17.45 4.04
CA LEU A 32 -21.03 18.56 3.20
C LEU A 32 -19.84 19.43 2.85
N ARG A 33 -19.78 19.89 1.61
CA ARG A 33 -18.74 20.78 1.12
C ARG A 33 -19.24 22.22 1.06
N SER A 34 -18.49 23.13 1.62
CA SER A 34 -18.50 24.54 1.27
C SER A 34 -17.16 24.90 0.62
N LYS A 35 -17.03 26.05 0.00
CA LYS A 35 -15.91 26.44 -0.87
C LYS A 35 -14.52 25.86 -0.48
N TYR A 36 -14.06 26.12 0.73
CA TYR A 36 -12.73 25.71 1.23
C TYR A 36 -12.80 24.88 2.52
N ARG A 37 -13.99 24.42 2.88
CA ARG A 37 -14.26 23.70 4.11
C ARG A 37 -15.14 22.49 3.85
N ALA A 38 -14.97 21.46 4.64
CA ALA A 38 -15.87 20.34 4.72
C ALA A 38 -16.38 20.17 6.17
N GLY A 39 -17.63 19.79 6.34
CA GLY A 39 -18.24 19.65 7.65
C GLY A 39 -19.50 18.79 7.59
N LEU A 40 -20.30 18.83 8.65
CA LEU A 40 -21.57 18.15 8.73
C LEU A 40 -22.68 19.20 8.91
N LYS A 41 -23.93 18.78 8.80
CA LYS A 41 -25.06 19.67 9.04
C LYS A 41 -24.95 20.29 10.44
N HIS A 42 -24.86 21.60 10.49
CA HIS A 42 -24.69 22.37 11.74
C HIS A 42 -23.42 22.03 12.56
N PHE A 43 -22.39 21.50 11.91
CA PHE A 43 -21.11 21.24 12.55
C PHE A 43 -19.95 21.55 11.61
N ASP A 44 -19.15 22.52 11.99
CA ASP A 44 -17.98 23.00 11.26
C ASP A 44 -16.70 22.64 12.04
N PRO A 45 -16.04 21.53 11.73
CA PRO A 45 -14.88 21.06 12.47
C PRO A 45 -13.64 21.90 12.14
N CYS A 46 -12.83 22.20 13.15
CA CYS A 46 -11.50 22.78 12.93
C CYS A 46 -10.48 21.74 12.40
N THR A 47 -10.73 20.48 12.66
CA THR A 47 -9.84 19.37 12.27
C THR A 47 -10.68 18.17 11.83
N ILE A 48 -10.26 17.55 10.76
CA ILE A 48 -10.85 16.31 10.23
C ILE A 48 -9.82 15.19 10.40
N LEU A 49 -10.16 14.20 11.22
CA LEU A 49 -9.38 12.97 11.34
C LEU A 49 -9.80 11.98 10.26
N MET A 50 -8.86 11.60 9.43
CA MET A 50 -9.09 10.67 8.35
C MET A 50 -9.01 9.25 8.88
N ASN A 51 -10.16 8.61 9.06
CA ASN A 51 -10.26 7.18 9.37
C ASN A 51 -10.48 6.35 8.11
N ASN A 52 -9.88 6.75 7.01
CA ASN A 52 -9.92 6.09 5.71
C ASN A 52 -8.50 5.98 5.20
N ASP A 53 -8.13 4.81 4.67
CA ASP A 53 -6.79 4.58 4.11
C ASP A 53 -6.58 5.24 2.74
N LEU A 54 -7.63 5.81 2.17
CA LEU A 54 -7.63 6.44 0.85
C LEU A 54 -7.12 5.51 -0.26
N SER A 55 -7.29 4.20 -0.12
CA SER A 55 -6.81 3.22 -1.11
C SER A 55 -7.48 3.38 -2.48
N ALA A 56 -8.68 3.95 -2.51
CA ALA A 56 -9.41 4.30 -3.73
C ALA A 56 -9.05 5.68 -4.32
N GLY A 57 -8.12 6.41 -3.70
CA GLY A 57 -7.76 7.78 -4.07
C GLY A 57 -8.20 8.80 -3.04
N ALA A 58 -7.74 10.04 -3.20
CA ALA A 58 -8.21 11.15 -2.38
C ALA A 58 -9.64 11.53 -2.77
N PRO A 59 -10.59 11.61 -1.83
CA PRO A 59 -11.93 12.06 -2.14
C PRO A 59 -11.95 13.52 -2.56
N GLY A 60 -12.54 13.84 -3.71
CA GLY A 60 -12.60 15.23 -4.21
C GLY A 60 -13.27 16.19 -3.24
N ILE A 61 -14.17 15.70 -2.37
CA ILE A 61 -14.80 16.51 -1.32
C ILE A 61 -13.82 17.02 -0.26
N LEU A 62 -12.64 16.38 -0.13
CA LEU A 62 -11.58 16.77 0.83
C LEU A 62 -10.40 17.48 0.18
N GLU A 63 -10.37 17.58 -1.15
CA GLU A 63 -9.34 18.32 -1.85
C GLU A 63 -9.50 19.83 -1.64
N ASP A 64 -8.40 20.58 -1.72
CA ASP A 64 -8.36 22.04 -1.60
C ASP A 64 -9.05 22.63 -0.34
N LEU A 65 -8.99 21.91 0.78
CA LEU A 65 -9.39 22.45 2.08
C LEU A 65 -8.26 23.32 2.66
N HIS A 66 -8.44 24.63 2.71
CA HIS A 66 -7.41 25.58 3.17
C HIS A 66 -7.64 26.11 4.59
N GLU A 67 -8.82 25.90 5.13
CA GLU A 67 -9.24 26.49 6.40
C GLU A 67 -9.42 25.45 7.52
N GLN A 68 -9.03 24.19 7.24
CA GLN A 68 -9.17 23.09 8.19
C GLN A 68 -7.94 22.17 8.12
N TYR A 69 -7.60 21.56 9.23
CA TYR A 69 -6.54 20.56 9.28
C TYR A 69 -7.08 19.18 8.94
N LEU A 70 -6.44 18.51 7.96
CA LEU A 70 -6.63 17.09 7.67
C LEU A 70 -5.52 16.29 8.34
N LEU A 71 -5.86 15.27 9.11
CA LEU A 71 -4.93 14.42 9.81
C LEU A 71 -5.20 12.92 9.51
N PRO A 72 -4.28 12.22 8.83
CA PRO A 72 -3.10 12.76 8.15
C PRO A 72 -3.50 13.64 6.94
N PRO A 73 -2.64 14.57 6.50
CA PRO A 73 -2.93 15.35 5.30
C PRO A 73 -2.98 14.44 4.07
N LEU A 74 -3.75 14.82 3.05
CA LEU A 74 -3.97 13.97 1.85
C LEU A 74 -2.67 13.51 1.19
N HIS A 75 -1.64 14.37 1.15
CA HIS A 75 -0.33 14.03 0.58
C HIS A 75 0.47 13.02 1.41
N ALA A 76 0.10 12.75 2.64
CA ALA A 76 0.71 11.76 3.53
C ALA A 76 -0.16 10.51 3.74
N GLY A 77 -1.31 10.43 3.07
CA GLY A 77 -2.21 9.28 3.11
C GLY A 77 -1.60 8.00 2.49
N TRP A 78 -2.25 6.88 2.72
CA TRP A 78 -1.79 5.57 2.24
C TRP A 78 -1.68 5.48 0.72
N THR A 79 -2.49 6.23 -0.03
CA THR A 79 -2.48 6.24 -1.50
C THR A 79 -1.18 6.72 -2.10
N VAL A 80 -0.50 7.65 -1.42
CA VAL A 80 0.77 8.21 -1.89
C VAL A 80 1.98 7.47 -1.32
N ARG A 81 1.78 6.58 -0.36
CA ARG A 81 2.87 5.79 0.23
C ARG A 81 3.34 4.72 -0.74
N ARG A 82 4.65 4.71 -0.96
CA ARG A 82 5.35 3.67 -1.71
C ARG A 82 6.23 2.87 -0.77
N LYS A 83 6.08 1.54 -0.80
CA LYS A 83 6.93 0.65 -0.01
C LYS A 83 8.40 0.75 -0.43
N SER A 84 8.64 0.90 -1.74
CA SER A 84 9.98 1.09 -2.28
C SER A 84 10.69 2.32 -1.71
N ARG A 85 9.98 3.44 -1.55
CA ARG A 85 10.55 4.65 -0.92
C ARG A 85 10.90 4.41 0.54
N HIS A 86 10.03 3.71 1.27
CA HIS A 86 10.29 3.35 2.66
C HIS A 86 11.55 2.48 2.76
N PHE A 87 11.63 1.40 1.98
CA PHE A 87 12.78 0.50 2.01
C PHE A 87 14.07 1.20 1.58
N GLN A 88 14.03 2.08 0.60
CA GLN A 88 15.19 2.86 0.17
C GLN A 88 15.72 3.76 1.29
N SER A 89 14.84 4.51 1.96
CA SER A 89 15.23 5.37 3.09
C SER A 89 15.75 4.53 4.27
N TYR A 90 15.10 3.40 4.53
CA TYR A 90 15.51 2.49 5.60
C TYR A 90 16.86 1.82 5.32
N GLU A 91 17.15 1.46 4.07
CA GLU A 91 18.43 0.89 3.66
C GLU A 91 19.61 1.82 4.00
N GLU A 92 19.45 3.12 3.76
CA GLU A 92 20.49 4.09 4.12
C GLU A 92 20.73 4.17 5.63
N LEU A 93 19.63 4.18 6.40
CA LEU A 93 19.72 4.15 7.87
C LEU A 93 20.35 2.86 8.38
N ALA A 94 19.93 1.72 7.85
CA ALA A 94 20.45 0.40 8.25
C ALA A 94 21.96 0.28 7.97
N LYS A 95 22.44 0.78 6.83
CA LYS A 95 23.87 0.82 6.49
C LYS A 95 24.68 1.67 7.49
N ARG A 96 24.18 2.87 7.81
CA ARG A 96 24.82 3.76 8.77
C ARG A 96 24.83 3.16 10.18
N PHE A 97 23.70 2.62 10.61
CA PHE A 97 23.56 2.00 11.92
C PHE A 97 24.40 0.72 12.03
N GLY A 98 24.36 -0.16 11.03
CA GLY A 98 25.19 -1.36 10.99
C GLY A 98 26.68 -1.05 11.10
N LYS A 99 27.14 -0.01 10.37
CA LYS A 99 28.53 0.47 10.49
C LYS A 99 28.86 0.97 11.90
N LEU A 100 27.93 1.67 12.56
CA LEU A 100 28.14 2.22 13.91
C LEU A 100 28.30 1.14 14.97
N ILE A 101 27.52 0.08 14.90
CA ILE A 101 27.50 -0.99 15.90
C ILE A 101 28.25 -2.27 15.45
N GLY A 102 28.86 -2.26 14.28
CA GLY A 102 29.67 -3.37 13.77
C GLY A 102 28.91 -4.60 13.33
N ILE A 103 27.67 -4.45 12.86
CA ILE A 103 26.87 -5.56 12.30
C ILE A 103 26.64 -5.40 10.80
N ASP A 104 26.39 -6.54 10.15
CA ASP A 104 25.95 -6.52 8.75
C ASP A 104 24.53 -5.88 8.66
N PRO A 105 24.33 -4.84 7.85
CA PRO A 105 23.02 -4.24 7.64
C PRO A 105 21.95 -5.22 7.18
N TRP A 106 22.31 -6.30 6.50
CA TRP A 106 21.39 -7.33 6.07
C TRP A 106 20.62 -8.00 7.22
N LEU A 107 21.17 -8.03 8.43
CA LEU A 107 20.47 -8.58 9.61
C LEU A 107 19.25 -7.76 10.04
N ILE A 108 19.18 -6.51 9.63
CA ILE A 108 18.14 -5.56 10.01
C ILE A 108 17.40 -4.96 8.82
N ASN A 109 17.84 -5.22 7.59
CA ASN A 109 17.25 -4.67 6.38
C ASN A 109 17.11 -5.76 5.30
N PRO A 110 15.93 -5.99 4.73
CA PRO A 110 15.74 -6.96 3.65
C PRO A 110 16.41 -6.49 2.36
N ILE A 111 16.83 -7.44 1.54
CA ILE A 111 17.16 -7.18 0.15
C ILE A 111 15.85 -6.91 -0.58
N PHE A 112 15.79 -5.86 -1.36
CA PHE A 112 14.59 -5.53 -2.14
C PHE A 112 14.96 -5.05 -3.55
N ALA A 113 14.00 -5.11 -4.45
CA ALA A 113 14.06 -4.55 -5.79
C ALA A 113 12.69 -4.02 -6.18
N LYS A 114 12.63 -3.23 -7.25
CA LYS A 114 11.41 -2.65 -7.79
C LYS A 114 11.25 -3.04 -9.25
N ALA A 115 10.03 -3.37 -9.66
CA ALA A 115 9.64 -3.55 -11.04
C ALA A 115 8.42 -2.67 -11.33
N ASP A 116 8.61 -1.73 -12.27
CA ASP A 116 7.57 -0.77 -12.64
C ASP A 116 6.75 -1.27 -13.81
N ALA A 117 5.51 -0.83 -13.88
CA ALA A 117 4.60 -1.06 -15.00
C ALA A 117 4.44 -2.55 -15.35
N VAL A 118 4.22 -3.41 -14.35
CA VAL A 118 4.04 -4.86 -14.54
C VAL A 118 2.57 -5.21 -14.63
N SER A 119 2.20 -6.02 -15.62
CA SER A 119 0.89 -6.67 -15.72
C SER A 119 1.07 -8.18 -15.89
N LEU A 120 0.64 -8.93 -14.89
CA LEU A 120 0.73 -10.40 -14.90
C LEU A 120 -0.22 -11.03 -15.93
N ALA A 121 -1.31 -10.33 -16.29
CA ALA A 121 -2.33 -10.89 -17.18
C ALA A 121 -1.95 -10.77 -18.66
N ASP A 122 -1.40 -9.66 -19.10
CA ASP A 122 -0.98 -9.46 -20.51
C ASP A 122 0.51 -9.70 -20.76
N GLY A 123 1.30 -9.85 -19.68
CA GLY A 123 2.74 -10.12 -19.77
C GLY A 123 3.61 -8.86 -19.86
N THR A 124 3.02 -7.67 -19.76
CA THR A 124 3.78 -6.41 -19.76
C THR A 124 4.75 -6.38 -18.58
N GLY A 125 6.00 -6.02 -18.81
CA GLY A 125 7.03 -5.87 -17.77
C GLY A 125 7.52 -7.16 -17.11
N MET A 126 7.10 -8.34 -17.59
CA MET A 126 7.46 -9.63 -17.00
C MET A 126 8.96 -9.94 -17.06
N ASP A 127 9.64 -9.57 -18.14
CA ASP A 127 11.10 -9.77 -18.25
C ASP A 127 11.86 -8.93 -17.21
N ALA A 128 11.42 -7.70 -17.00
CA ALA A 128 11.98 -6.83 -15.97
C ALA A 128 11.71 -7.39 -14.56
N LEU A 129 10.50 -7.86 -14.30
CA LEU A 129 10.16 -8.51 -13.03
C LEU A 129 11.01 -9.76 -12.80
N ALA A 130 11.16 -10.63 -13.81
CA ALA A 130 11.97 -11.83 -13.74
C ALA A 130 13.44 -11.52 -13.40
N ALA A 131 14.02 -10.52 -14.07
CA ALA A 131 15.39 -10.06 -13.79
C ALA A 131 15.54 -9.55 -12.34
N GLN A 132 14.58 -8.79 -11.82
CA GLN A 132 14.62 -8.30 -10.45
C GLN A 132 14.44 -9.42 -9.42
N VAL A 133 13.56 -10.38 -9.68
CA VAL A 133 13.37 -11.56 -8.82
C VAL A 133 14.67 -12.39 -8.76
N ASP A 134 15.29 -12.66 -9.90
CA ASP A 134 16.57 -13.39 -9.94
C ASP A 134 17.68 -12.66 -9.18
N GLN A 135 17.74 -11.34 -9.33
CA GLN A 135 18.71 -10.52 -8.61
C GLN A 135 18.52 -10.61 -7.08
N VAL A 136 17.27 -10.51 -6.60
CA VAL A 136 16.94 -10.62 -5.16
C VAL A 136 17.28 -12.00 -4.65
N LEU A 137 16.85 -13.07 -5.34
CA LEU A 137 17.13 -14.45 -4.96
C LEU A 137 18.64 -14.75 -4.96
N THR A 138 19.38 -14.25 -5.93
CA THR A 138 20.83 -14.44 -6.03
C THR A 138 21.57 -13.74 -4.87
N LYS A 139 21.21 -12.49 -4.56
CA LYS A 139 21.75 -11.77 -3.40
C LYS A 139 21.42 -12.48 -2.09
N THR A 140 20.18 -12.97 -1.95
CA THR A 140 19.74 -13.70 -0.76
C THR A 140 20.49 -15.03 -0.60
N ARG A 141 20.66 -15.83 -1.70
CA ARG A 141 21.48 -17.06 -1.68
C ARG A 141 22.90 -16.78 -1.19
N ARG A 142 23.52 -15.68 -1.66
CA ARG A 142 24.86 -15.31 -1.21
C ARG A 142 24.88 -15.03 0.30
N LYS A 143 23.88 -14.32 0.82
CA LYS A 143 23.78 -14.05 2.26
C LYS A 143 23.51 -15.32 3.06
N TYR A 144 22.64 -16.20 2.58
CA TYR A 144 22.40 -17.50 3.22
C TYR A 144 23.68 -18.32 3.33
N LYS A 145 24.49 -18.36 2.25
CA LYS A 145 25.79 -19.04 2.26
C LYS A 145 26.77 -18.38 3.26
N GLU A 146 26.81 -17.06 3.31
CA GLU A 146 27.65 -16.27 4.22
C GLU A 146 27.34 -16.58 5.70
N TYR A 147 26.05 -16.76 5.99
CA TYR A 147 25.57 -17.00 7.37
C TYR A 147 25.32 -18.50 7.68
N GLY A 148 25.68 -19.40 6.81
CA GLY A 148 25.49 -20.85 7.04
C GLY A 148 24.02 -21.28 7.08
N ILE A 149 23.12 -20.53 6.43
CA ILE A 149 21.69 -20.87 6.37
C ILE A 149 21.48 -21.90 5.25
N ASN A 150 20.99 -23.08 5.62
CA ASN A 150 20.78 -24.20 4.69
C ASN A 150 19.37 -24.25 4.06
N GLU A 151 18.58 -23.18 4.21
CA GLU A 151 17.25 -23.10 3.63
C GLU A 151 17.28 -22.58 2.19
N LYS A 152 16.20 -22.88 1.45
CA LYS A 152 16.01 -22.29 0.12
C LYS A 152 15.51 -20.85 0.26
N PRO A 153 16.19 -19.88 -0.35
CA PRO A 153 15.72 -18.50 -0.32
C PRO A 153 14.41 -18.37 -1.08
N PHE A 154 13.65 -17.36 -0.70
CA PHE A 154 12.44 -16.96 -1.40
C PHE A 154 12.37 -15.44 -1.51
N ALA A 155 11.63 -14.96 -2.47
CA ALA A 155 11.27 -13.56 -2.61
C ALA A 155 9.75 -13.39 -2.46
N VAL A 156 9.34 -12.23 -1.96
CA VAL A 156 7.93 -11.87 -1.80
C VAL A 156 7.63 -10.71 -2.73
N ILE A 157 6.74 -10.94 -3.67
CA ILE A 157 6.27 -9.92 -4.62
C ILE A 157 4.98 -9.33 -4.10
N LYS A 158 4.88 -8.02 -4.07
CA LYS A 158 3.67 -7.29 -3.67
C LYS A 158 3.57 -5.95 -4.38
N SER A 159 2.37 -5.38 -4.41
CA SER A 159 2.18 -4.02 -4.94
C SER A 159 3.01 -3.01 -4.15
N ASP A 160 3.67 -2.11 -4.84
CA ASP A 160 4.46 -1.01 -4.23
C ASP A 160 3.55 -0.04 -3.46
N ASN A 161 2.36 0.19 -3.97
CA ASN A 161 1.26 0.85 -3.28
C ASN A 161 0.21 -0.18 -2.81
N GLY A 162 -0.76 0.27 -2.04
CA GLY A 162 -1.88 -0.56 -1.57
C GLY A 162 -1.70 -1.12 -0.17
N ALA A 163 -2.81 -1.56 0.38
CA ALA A 163 -3.00 -2.05 1.73
C ALA A 163 -3.54 -3.49 1.74
N TYR A 164 -3.79 -4.04 2.90
CA TYR A 164 -4.49 -5.31 3.15
C TYR A 164 -3.85 -6.59 2.60
N GLY A 165 -2.59 -6.56 2.16
CA GLY A 165 -1.88 -7.77 1.71
C GLY A 165 -2.44 -8.43 0.44
N MET A 166 -3.34 -7.76 -0.28
CA MET A 166 -3.87 -8.29 -1.53
C MET A 166 -2.79 -8.39 -2.60
N GLY A 167 -2.74 -9.56 -3.26
CA GLY A 167 -1.77 -9.79 -4.32
C GLY A 167 -0.34 -10.04 -3.84
N VAL A 168 -0.15 -10.44 -2.58
CA VAL A 168 1.15 -10.89 -2.07
C VAL A 168 1.42 -12.29 -2.57
N VAL A 169 2.57 -12.48 -3.18
CA VAL A 169 2.99 -13.77 -3.75
C VAL A 169 4.41 -14.08 -3.32
N THR A 170 4.66 -15.34 -2.99
CA THR A 170 5.99 -15.86 -2.68
C THR A 170 6.51 -16.66 -3.86
N VAL A 171 7.76 -16.41 -4.28
CA VAL A 171 8.45 -17.12 -5.36
C VAL A 171 9.81 -17.63 -4.86
N ARG A 172 10.17 -18.84 -5.28
CA ARG A 172 11.46 -19.47 -4.96
C ARG A 172 12.37 -19.62 -6.18
N ASP A 173 11.76 -19.53 -7.35
CA ASP A 173 12.44 -19.55 -8.63
C ASP A 173 11.75 -18.58 -9.60
N VAL A 174 12.49 -18.10 -10.60
CA VAL A 174 11.93 -17.23 -11.64
C VAL A 174 10.80 -17.91 -12.41
N LYS A 175 10.87 -19.24 -12.56
CA LYS A 175 9.82 -20.04 -13.21
C LYS A 175 8.47 -19.98 -12.50
N ASP A 176 8.45 -19.69 -11.20
CA ASP A 176 7.20 -19.54 -10.45
C ASP A 176 6.38 -18.35 -10.98
N LEU A 177 7.01 -17.41 -11.70
CA LEU A 177 6.33 -16.27 -12.33
C LEU A 177 5.41 -16.69 -13.49
N ASP A 178 5.74 -17.76 -14.20
CA ASP A 178 4.93 -18.27 -15.31
C ASP A 178 3.59 -18.82 -14.77
N ASP A 179 3.63 -19.55 -13.67
CA ASP A 179 2.42 -20.03 -12.98
C ASP A 179 1.55 -18.87 -12.47
N LEU A 180 2.19 -17.80 -11.98
CA LEU A 180 1.49 -16.61 -11.53
C LEU A 180 0.80 -15.86 -12.68
N ALA A 181 1.50 -15.71 -13.80
CA ALA A 181 0.96 -15.09 -15.00
C ALA A 181 -0.23 -15.90 -15.53
N GLN A 182 -0.13 -17.23 -15.54
CA GLN A 182 -1.21 -18.12 -15.97
C GLN A 182 -2.44 -17.98 -15.07
N ARG A 183 -2.26 -17.97 -13.75
CA ARG A 183 -3.36 -17.75 -12.79
C ARG A 183 -3.99 -16.37 -12.90
N ALA A 184 -3.21 -15.34 -13.19
CA ALA A 184 -3.70 -13.98 -13.39
C ALA A 184 -4.56 -13.88 -14.66
N ARG A 185 -4.12 -14.51 -15.77
CA ARG A 185 -4.89 -14.61 -17.03
C ARG A 185 -6.20 -15.33 -16.83
N ALA A 186 -6.21 -16.44 -16.09
CA ALA A 186 -7.41 -17.23 -15.83
C ALA A 186 -8.47 -16.48 -15.00
N LYS A 187 -8.04 -15.46 -14.21
CA LYS A 187 -8.91 -14.61 -13.38
C LYS A 187 -9.28 -13.27 -14.03
N ALA A 188 -8.68 -12.94 -15.16
CA ALA A 188 -8.96 -11.71 -15.86
C ALA A 188 -10.39 -11.74 -16.45
N SER A 189 -11.19 -10.73 -16.13
CA SER A 189 -12.50 -10.55 -16.75
C SER A 189 -12.35 -10.09 -18.21
N PRO A 190 -13.28 -10.47 -19.11
CA PRO A 190 -13.24 -10.03 -20.51
C PRO A 190 -13.39 -8.52 -20.69
N GLU A 191 -13.92 -7.83 -19.69
CA GLU A 191 -14.22 -6.40 -19.70
C GLU A 191 -13.14 -5.62 -18.94
N GLY A 192 -12.13 -5.14 -19.65
CA GLY A 192 -11.15 -4.19 -19.15
C GLY A 192 -9.69 -4.61 -19.34
N SER A 193 -8.84 -3.63 -19.60
CA SER A 193 -7.39 -3.86 -19.62
C SER A 193 -6.91 -4.28 -18.23
N PRO A 194 -6.06 -5.30 -18.12
CA PRO A 194 -5.55 -5.74 -16.82
C PRO A 194 -4.76 -4.61 -16.15
N PRO A 195 -4.89 -4.44 -14.85
CA PRO A 195 -4.25 -3.34 -14.16
C PRO A 195 -2.73 -3.49 -14.19
N VAL A 196 -2.07 -2.48 -14.74
CA VAL A 196 -0.61 -2.32 -14.67
C VAL A 196 -0.25 -1.81 -13.27
N ARG A 197 0.75 -2.40 -12.64
CA ARG A 197 1.13 -2.07 -11.27
C ARG A 197 2.63 -1.93 -11.11
N ASP A 198 3.04 -1.04 -10.24
CA ASP A 198 4.39 -1.03 -9.70
C ASP A 198 4.49 -2.08 -8.61
N LEU A 199 5.50 -2.94 -8.69
CA LEU A 199 5.73 -4.03 -7.76
C LEU A 199 7.02 -3.81 -6.97
N ILE A 200 7.03 -4.30 -5.74
CA ILE A 200 8.24 -4.47 -4.93
C ILE A 200 8.45 -5.95 -4.66
N ILE A 201 9.71 -6.36 -4.74
CA ILE A 201 10.20 -7.71 -4.51
C ILE A 201 11.03 -7.71 -3.24
#